data_27d818e4fe6c43cb9a48a4e67020ce2d
#
_entry.id   27d818e4fe6c43cb9a48a4e67020ce2d
#
_cell.length_a   1.000
_cell.length_b   1.000
_cell.length_c   1.000
_cell.angle_alpha   90.00
_cell.angle_beta   90.00
_cell.angle_gamma   90.00
#
_symmetry.space_group_name_H-M   'P 1'
#
loop_
_entity.id
_entity.type
_entity.pdbx_description
1 polymer ?
#
loop_
_entity_poly.entity_id
_entity_poly.type
_entity_poly.pdbx_seq_one_letter_code
_entity_poly.pdbx_strand_id
1 'polypeptide(L)'
;MKGDPLKRSVLKLLVGSVLAGLCAVVAAQNAPANTQSVYTCVDKQGRKLTSDRPIPECIDREQRELGPTGTVRRVIGPTLTDHERAALEVERRKEQEERNRIADERKRERVLLARYPDKASHDAERALALAQVDAVTATATQRIADLHGRRKTLDLEMEFYRKDPAKAPMMLRRQLAENDEEVQEQRRFIAGQDQEKRRIHQRFDEELAQLRKLWATQRPVPALSLPAPSTTAR
;
A
#
# COMPACT_ATOMS: atom_id res chain seq x y z
N MET A 1 -15.37 -43.78 7.37
CA MET A 1 -16.82 -43.93 7.10
C MET A 1 -17.11 -42.99 5.97
N LYS A 2 -17.16 -43.51 4.75
CA LYS A 2 -18.36 -43.84 3.99
C LYS A 2 -19.26 -42.60 3.87
N GLY A 3 -19.53 -42.09 2.76
CA GLY A 3 -19.81 -42.42 1.38
C GLY A 3 -20.74 -41.31 0.93
N ASP A 4 -21.12 -41.01 -0.19
CA ASP A 4 -21.02 -41.56 -1.51
C ASP A 4 -21.50 -40.48 -2.50
N PRO A 5 -21.27 -40.70 -3.75
CA PRO A 5 -21.50 -39.72 -4.82
C PRO A 5 -22.82 -40.01 -5.55
N LEU A 6 -23.03 -39.37 -6.68
CA LEU A 6 -24.02 -39.70 -7.72
C LEU A 6 -25.40 -39.04 -7.60
N LYS A 7 -25.72 -38.18 -8.55
CA LYS A 7 -26.79 -38.50 -9.48
C LYS A 7 -26.61 -37.82 -10.82
N ARG A 8 -26.19 -38.62 -11.77
CA ARG A 8 -26.45 -38.51 -13.21
C ARG A 8 -27.96 -38.62 -13.45
N SER A 9 -28.46 -37.86 -14.37
CA SER A 9 -29.65 -38.17 -15.19
C SER A 9 -29.52 -37.32 -16.43
N VAL A 10 -29.05 -37.78 -17.48
CA VAL A 10 -29.57 -38.59 -18.60
C VAL A 10 -31.07 -38.36 -18.81
N LEU A 11 -31.38 -37.51 -19.78
CA LEU A 11 -32.61 -37.68 -20.53
C LEU A 11 -32.32 -37.54 -22.01
N LYS A 12 -32.46 -38.62 -22.68
CA LYS A 12 -32.33 -38.86 -24.14
C LYS A 12 -33.67 -38.57 -24.83
N LEU A 13 -33.53 -38.19 -26.13
CA LEU A 13 -34.37 -38.60 -27.27
C LEU A 13 -35.75 -37.96 -27.44
N LEU A 14 -35.91 -37.35 -28.61
CA LEU A 14 -36.86 -37.64 -29.70
C LEU A 14 -36.57 -36.65 -30.83
N VAL A 15 -35.92 -36.99 -31.92
CA VAL A 15 -36.45 -37.56 -33.20
C VAL A 15 -37.66 -36.78 -33.74
N GLY A 16 -37.41 -36.08 -34.83
CA GLY A 16 -38.43 -35.43 -35.68
C GLY A 16 -37.87 -34.96 -37.00
N SER A 17 -38.01 -35.74 -37.98
CA SER A 17 -37.63 -35.71 -39.40
C SER A 17 -38.05 -34.48 -40.21
N VAL A 18 -37.20 -34.12 -41.18
CA VAL A 18 -37.53 -33.78 -42.58
C VAL A 18 -38.28 -32.49 -42.81
N LEU A 19 -37.61 -31.46 -43.40
CA LEU A 19 -38.04 -30.88 -44.69
C LEU A 19 -36.82 -30.23 -45.36
N ALA A 20 -36.52 -30.75 -46.56
CA ALA A 20 -35.56 -30.19 -47.47
C ALA A 20 -36.04 -28.83 -47.98
N GLY A 21 -35.35 -27.76 -47.61
CA GLY A 21 -35.53 -26.41 -48.15
C GLY A 21 -34.20 -25.95 -48.74
N LEU A 22 -34.07 -26.04 -50.06
CA LEU A 22 -32.96 -25.60 -50.87
C LEU A 22 -32.92 -24.07 -50.83
N CYS A 23 -32.27 -23.45 -49.86
CA CYS A 23 -31.89 -22.05 -49.87
C CYS A 23 -30.45 -21.95 -50.34
N ALA A 24 -30.29 -21.59 -51.62
CA ALA A 24 -29.03 -21.13 -52.17
C ALA A 24 -28.60 -19.86 -51.43
N VAL A 25 -27.76 -20.01 -50.38
CA VAL A 25 -27.09 -18.86 -49.76
C VAL A 25 -26.01 -18.44 -50.74
N VAL A 26 -26.30 -17.37 -51.49
CA VAL A 26 -25.29 -16.58 -52.20
C VAL A 26 -24.34 -16.07 -51.10
N ALA A 27 -23.22 -16.77 -50.93
CA ALA A 27 -22.10 -16.24 -50.15
C ALA A 27 -21.57 -15.01 -50.96
N ALA A 28 -22.03 -13.86 -50.57
CA ALA A 28 -21.35 -12.62 -50.94
C ALA A 28 -19.97 -12.72 -50.34
N GLN A 29 -18.99 -13.11 -51.13
CA GLN A 29 -17.59 -13.03 -50.80
C GLN A 29 -17.29 -11.55 -50.61
N ASN A 30 -17.28 -11.10 -49.36
CA ASN A 30 -16.62 -9.86 -49.00
C ASN A 30 -15.15 -10.06 -49.34
N ALA A 31 -14.77 -9.73 -50.58
CA ALA A 31 -13.38 -9.53 -50.93
C ALA A 31 -12.81 -8.54 -49.91
N PRO A 32 -11.67 -8.83 -49.23
CA PRO A 32 -11.07 -7.86 -48.35
C PRO A 32 -10.87 -6.59 -49.20
N ALA A 33 -11.54 -5.51 -48.79
CA ALA A 33 -11.29 -4.22 -49.38
C ALA A 33 -9.79 -3.98 -49.24
N ASN A 34 -9.08 -4.03 -50.35
CA ASN A 34 -7.66 -3.73 -50.41
C ASN A 34 -7.51 -2.25 -50.04
N THR A 35 -7.46 -1.98 -48.73
CA THR A 35 -7.25 -0.65 -48.20
C THR A 35 -5.80 -0.31 -48.44
N GLN A 36 -5.48 0.14 -49.65
CA GLN A 36 -4.19 0.72 -49.99
C GLN A 36 -3.96 1.90 -49.05
N SER A 37 -3.12 1.68 -48.00
CA SER A 37 -2.63 2.75 -47.16
C SER A 37 -1.63 3.58 -47.97
N VAL A 38 -1.79 4.88 -48.00
CA VAL A 38 -0.86 5.79 -48.62
C VAL A 38 -0.05 6.49 -47.54
N TYR A 39 1.26 6.42 -47.62
CA TYR A 39 2.18 7.08 -46.75
C TYR A 39 2.60 8.43 -47.31
N THR A 40 2.65 9.47 -46.47
CA THR A 40 3.10 10.80 -46.89
C THR A 40 4.03 11.38 -45.83
N CYS A 41 5.07 12.05 -46.27
CA CYS A 41 6.01 12.80 -45.40
C CYS A 41 6.56 14.02 -46.15
N VAL A 42 7.31 14.87 -45.45
CA VAL A 42 8.05 15.98 -46.03
C VAL A 42 9.56 15.69 -45.88
N ASP A 43 10.28 15.69 -47.01
CA ASP A 43 11.73 15.40 -47.00
C ASP A 43 12.56 16.58 -46.44
N LYS A 44 13.90 16.42 -46.39
CA LYS A 44 14.83 17.46 -45.88
C LYS A 44 14.84 18.73 -46.73
N GLN A 45 14.36 18.66 -47.98
CA GLN A 45 14.28 19.76 -48.91
C GLN A 45 12.88 20.43 -48.90
N GLY A 46 11.97 19.99 -48.04
CA GLY A 46 10.62 20.54 -47.95
C GLY A 46 9.63 19.94 -48.98
N ARG A 47 10.02 18.92 -49.76
CA ARG A 47 9.16 18.28 -50.76
C ARG A 47 8.27 17.23 -50.09
N LYS A 48 7.02 17.20 -50.47
CA LYS A 48 6.07 16.18 -50.01
C LYS A 48 6.25 14.91 -50.86
N LEU A 49 6.63 13.82 -50.19
CA LEU A 49 6.75 12.49 -50.74
C LEU A 49 5.48 11.68 -50.42
N THR A 50 5.09 10.82 -51.36
CA THR A 50 3.92 9.94 -51.19
C THR A 50 4.25 8.56 -51.74
N SER A 51 3.91 7.49 -50.99
CA SER A 51 4.17 6.10 -51.36
C SER A 51 3.06 5.18 -50.84
N ASP A 52 2.98 3.97 -51.40
CA ASP A 52 2.10 2.89 -50.95
C ASP A 52 2.69 2.09 -49.75
N ARG A 53 3.91 2.43 -49.34
CA ARG A 53 4.63 1.83 -48.22
C ARG A 53 5.37 2.92 -47.44
N PRO A 54 5.82 2.61 -46.19
CA PRO A 54 6.64 3.54 -45.44
C PRO A 54 7.84 4.03 -46.23
N ILE A 55 8.07 5.35 -46.21
CA ILE A 55 9.05 6.05 -47.06
C ILE A 55 10.41 6.02 -46.37
N PRO A 56 11.44 5.33 -46.92
CA PRO A 56 12.75 5.20 -46.25
C PRO A 56 13.48 6.54 -46.06
N GLU A 57 13.28 7.47 -47.00
CA GLU A 57 13.88 8.81 -46.96
C GLU A 57 13.36 9.68 -45.82
N CYS A 58 12.25 9.27 -45.23
CA CYS A 58 11.59 9.94 -44.10
C CYS A 58 11.65 9.11 -42.80
N ILE A 59 12.57 8.18 -42.69
CA ILE A 59 12.72 7.31 -41.48
C ILE A 59 13.06 8.11 -40.23
N ASP A 60 13.73 9.27 -40.39
CA ASP A 60 14.18 10.18 -39.32
C ASP A 60 13.12 11.27 -38.99
N ARG A 61 11.89 11.17 -39.52
CA ARG A 61 10.85 12.16 -39.30
C ARG A 61 9.45 11.58 -39.31
N GLU A 62 8.45 12.43 -39.05
CA GLU A 62 7.06 12.03 -39.01
C GLU A 62 6.55 11.65 -40.43
N GLN A 63 5.98 10.48 -40.54
CA GLN A 63 5.24 10.01 -41.70
C GLN A 63 3.77 9.84 -41.31
N ARG A 64 2.86 10.12 -42.25
CA ARG A 64 1.43 9.98 -42.04
C ARG A 64 0.88 8.92 -42.98
N GLU A 65 0.22 7.93 -42.40
CA GLU A 65 -0.56 6.94 -43.13
C GLU A 65 -1.94 7.50 -43.38
N LEU A 66 -2.32 7.61 -44.65
CA LEU A 66 -3.60 8.10 -45.08
C LEU A 66 -4.55 6.96 -45.45
N GLY A 67 -5.80 7.09 -45.07
CA GLY A 67 -6.87 6.19 -45.50
C GLY A 67 -7.30 6.47 -46.94
N PRO A 68 -8.26 5.66 -47.49
CA PRO A 68 -8.76 5.82 -48.87
C PRO A 68 -9.37 7.18 -49.14
N THR A 69 -9.85 7.87 -48.12
CA THR A 69 -10.45 9.21 -48.20
C THR A 69 -9.43 10.35 -48.02
N GLY A 70 -8.13 10.04 -47.93
CA GLY A 70 -7.08 11.04 -47.67
C GLY A 70 -7.00 11.54 -46.23
N THR A 71 -7.80 10.99 -45.31
CA THR A 71 -7.75 11.29 -43.89
C THR A 71 -6.57 10.60 -43.23
N VAL A 72 -5.91 11.27 -42.26
CA VAL A 72 -4.81 10.68 -41.50
C VAL A 72 -5.35 9.56 -40.62
N ARG A 73 -4.95 8.31 -40.89
CA ARG A 73 -5.31 7.13 -40.15
C ARG A 73 -4.32 6.88 -38.99
N ARG A 74 -3.03 7.13 -39.26
CA ARG A 74 -1.95 6.91 -38.32
C ARG A 74 -0.80 7.88 -38.55
N VAL A 75 -0.16 8.28 -37.50
CA VAL A 75 1.10 9.02 -37.52
C VAL A 75 2.21 8.09 -37.10
N ILE A 76 3.23 7.94 -37.94
CA ILE A 76 4.42 7.15 -37.68
C ILE A 76 5.55 8.13 -37.32
N GLY A 77 5.97 8.13 -36.10
CA GLY A 77 7.07 8.99 -35.64
C GLY A 77 8.43 8.57 -36.23
N PRO A 78 9.46 9.38 -36.03
CA PRO A 78 10.82 9.07 -36.47
C PRO A 78 11.31 7.77 -35.79
N THR A 79 12.09 7.00 -36.52
CA THR A 79 12.77 5.84 -35.97
C THR A 79 13.92 6.32 -35.08
N LEU A 80 13.78 6.07 -33.79
CA LEU A 80 14.77 6.47 -32.81
C LEU A 80 16.00 5.55 -32.91
N THR A 81 17.15 6.11 -32.68
CA THR A 81 18.38 5.34 -32.48
C THR A 81 18.31 4.51 -31.21
N ASP A 82 19.16 3.50 -31.07
CA ASP A 82 19.22 2.67 -29.86
C ASP A 82 19.46 3.51 -28.60
N HIS A 83 20.32 4.52 -28.72
CA HIS A 83 20.60 5.46 -27.62
C HIS A 83 19.38 6.28 -27.22
N GLU A 84 18.65 6.85 -28.20
CA GLU A 84 17.44 7.63 -27.94
C GLU A 84 16.32 6.74 -27.34
N ARG A 85 16.18 5.50 -27.82
CA ARG A 85 15.22 4.52 -27.26
C ARG A 85 15.57 4.24 -25.79
N ALA A 86 16.84 3.97 -25.50
CA ALA A 86 17.31 3.73 -24.13
C ALA A 86 17.08 4.95 -23.23
N ALA A 87 17.32 6.17 -23.72
CA ALA A 87 17.05 7.40 -22.98
C ALA A 87 15.56 7.57 -22.67
N LEU A 88 14.67 7.36 -23.66
CA LEU A 88 13.23 7.41 -23.45
C LEU A 88 12.72 6.34 -22.49
N GLU A 89 13.30 5.14 -22.53
CA GLU A 89 12.95 4.09 -21.56
C GLU A 89 13.34 4.46 -20.13
N VAL A 90 14.51 5.09 -19.95
CA VAL A 90 14.94 5.58 -18.63
C VAL A 90 13.96 6.65 -18.12
N GLU A 91 13.59 7.61 -18.95
CA GLU A 91 12.62 8.65 -18.57
C GLU A 91 11.23 8.06 -18.24
N ARG A 92 10.72 7.16 -19.08
CA ARG A 92 9.44 6.47 -18.82
C ARG A 92 9.48 5.69 -17.50
N ARG A 93 10.62 5.06 -17.18
CA ARG A 93 10.80 4.33 -15.92
C ARG A 93 10.75 5.29 -14.75
N LYS A 94 11.49 6.40 -14.79
CA LYS A 94 11.45 7.43 -13.75
C LYS A 94 10.04 7.99 -13.54
N GLU A 95 9.34 8.32 -14.62
CA GLU A 95 7.96 8.79 -14.52
C GLU A 95 7.03 7.73 -13.92
N GLN A 96 7.22 6.47 -14.27
CA GLN A 96 6.42 5.38 -13.71
C GLN A 96 6.71 5.17 -12.22
N GLU A 97 7.97 5.21 -11.83
CA GLU A 97 8.40 5.14 -10.42
C GLU A 97 7.79 6.30 -9.61
N GLU A 98 7.83 7.51 -10.15
CA GLU A 98 7.23 8.68 -9.51
C GLU A 98 5.70 8.57 -9.39
N ARG A 99 5.01 8.13 -10.44
CA ARG A 99 3.58 7.86 -10.39
C ARG A 99 3.24 6.79 -9.34
N ASN A 100 4.02 5.72 -9.27
CA ASN A 100 3.84 4.67 -8.28
C ASN A 100 4.06 5.21 -6.86
N ARG A 101 5.12 6.01 -6.64
CA ARG A 101 5.40 6.65 -5.35
C ARG A 101 4.22 7.50 -4.87
N ILE A 102 3.70 8.36 -5.75
CA ILE A 102 2.54 9.21 -5.45
C ILE A 102 1.29 8.37 -5.16
N ALA A 103 1.07 7.31 -5.94
CA ALA A 103 -0.07 6.42 -5.72
C ALA A 103 0.00 5.69 -4.38
N ASP A 104 1.18 5.22 -4.00
CA ASP A 104 1.42 4.55 -2.71
C ASP A 104 1.29 5.51 -1.53
N GLU A 105 1.75 6.75 -1.67
CA GLU A 105 1.57 7.80 -0.66
C GLU A 105 0.08 8.09 -0.44
N ARG A 106 -0.67 8.35 -1.50
CA ARG A 106 -2.14 8.53 -1.42
C ARG A 106 -2.87 7.33 -0.84
N LYS A 107 -2.38 6.12 -1.10
CA LYS A 107 -2.95 4.91 -0.51
C LYS A 107 -2.70 4.87 1.00
N ARG A 108 -1.47 5.16 1.45
CA ARG A 108 -1.14 5.25 2.89
C ARG A 108 -1.96 6.32 3.60
N GLU A 109 -2.08 7.50 3.00
CA GLU A 109 -2.92 8.59 3.54
C GLU A 109 -4.38 8.19 3.71
N ARG A 110 -4.97 7.53 2.69
CA ARG A 110 -6.36 7.02 2.80
C ARG A 110 -6.52 5.99 3.89
N VAL A 111 -5.57 5.08 4.05
CA VAL A 111 -5.60 4.07 5.13
C VAL A 111 -5.50 4.76 6.49
N LEU A 112 -4.63 5.76 6.63
CA LEU A 112 -4.45 6.50 7.87
C LEU A 112 -5.71 7.28 8.25
N LEU A 113 -6.35 7.96 7.27
CA LEU A 113 -7.61 8.66 7.46
C LEU A 113 -8.79 7.73 7.79
N ALA A 114 -8.83 6.55 7.17
CA ALA A 114 -9.84 5.54 7.46
C ALA A 114 -9.69 4.97 8.87
N ARG A 115 -8.45 4.83 9.34
CA ARG A 115 -8.15 4.37 10.70
C ARG A 115 -8.47 5.44 11.75
N TYR A 116 -8.15 6.70 11.44
CA TYR A 116 -8.32 7.83 12.36
C TYR A 116 -9.15 8.94 11.70
N PRO A 117 -10.47 8.82 11.73
CA PRO A 117 -11.35 9.84 11.16
C PRO A 117 -11.23 11.20 11.90
N ASP A 118 -10.84 11.19 13.16
CA ASP A 118 -10.67 12.35 14.01
C ASP A 118 -9.56 12.18 15.05
N LYS A 119 -9.26 13.29 15.77
CA LYS A 119 -8.26 13.28 16.82
C LYS A 119 -8.63 12.38 18.00
N ALA A 120 -9.90 12.24 18.31
CA ALA A 120 -10.35 11.46 19.47
C ALA A 120 -10.08 9.96 19.25
N SER A 121 -10.34 9.43 18.05
CA SER A 121 -10.02 8.04 17.69
C SER A 121 -8.52 7.75 17.73
N HIS A 122 -7.70 8.69 17.26
CA HIS A 122 -6.25 8.58 17.34
C HIS A 122 -5.74 8.59 18.80
N ASP A 123 -6.22 9.52 19.63
CA ASP A 123 -5.83 9.63 21.04
C ASP A 123 -6.28 8.41 21.85
N ALA A 124 -7.46 7.85 21.54
CA ALA A 124 -7.95 6.62 22.17
C ALA A 124 -7.05 5.41 21.89
N GLU A 125 -6.61 5.25 20.63
CA GLU A 125 -5.70 4.15 20.28
C GLU A 125 -4.31 4.34 20.91
N ARG A 126 -3.80 5.58 20.97
CA ARG A 126 -2.59 5.91 21.72
C ARG A 126 -2.70 5.52 23.18
N ALA A 127 -3.81 5.86 23.82
CA ALA A 127 -4.06 5.54 25.24
C ALA A 127 -4.09 4.02 25.45
N LEU A 128 -4.74 3.27 24.57
CA LEU A 128 -4.75 1.79 24.63
C LEU A 128 -3.35 1.19 24.48
N ALA A 129 -2.55 1.68 23.54
CA ALA A 129 -1.18 1.20 23.34
C ALA A 129 -0.31 1.46 24.57
N LEU A 130 -0.45 2.63 25.19
CA LEU A 130 0.27 2.96 26.43
C LEU A 130 -0.21 2.12 27.62
N ALA A 131 -1.53 1.92 27.75
CA ALA A 131 -2.10 1.12 28.82
C ALA A 131 -1.62 -0.35 28.81
N GLN A 132 -1.36 -0.93 27.63
CA GLN A 132 -0.77 -2.26 27.52
C GLN A 132 0.64 -2.31 28.12
N VAL A 133 1.48 -1.30 27.84
CA VAL A 133 2.83 -1.21 28.40
C VAL A 133 2.77 -0.94 29.90
N ASP A 134 1.82 -0.11 30.34
CA ASP A 134 1.59 0.18 31.76
C ASP A 134 1.20 -1.09 32.54
N ALA A 135 0.30 -1.91 32.01
CA ALA A 135 -0.12 -3.17 32.62
C ALA A 135 1.06 -4.14 32.82
N VAL A 136 1.91 -4.28 31.79
CA VAL A 136 3.11 -5.11 31.86
C VAL A 136 4.11 -4.56 32.88
N THR A 137 4.31 -3.24 32.91
CA THR A 137 5.19 -2.56 33.87
C THR A 137 4.68 -2.70 35.30
N ALA A 138 3.37 -2.62 35.51
CA ALA A 138 2.75 -2.83 36.82
C ALA A 138 3.00 -4.25 37.34
N THR A 139 2.89 -5.26 36.49
CA THR A 139 3.19 -6.66 36.85
C THR A 139 4.66 -6.84 37.28
N ALA A 140 5.59 -6.24 36.53
CA ALA A 140 7.01 -6.28 36.89
C ALA A 140 7.30 -5.54 38.19
N THR A 141 6.62 -4.42 38.43
CA THR A 141 6.72 -3.65 39.69
C THR A 141 6.20 -4.47 40.88
N GLN A 142 5.06 -5.16 40.71
CA GLN A 142 4.56 -6.07 41.76
C GLN A 142 5.54 -7.19 42.02
N ARG A 143 6.15 -7.78 40.99
CA ARG A 143 7.20 -8.82 41.19
C ARG A 143 8.38 -8.31 42.00
N ILE A 144 8.82 -7.06 41.74
CA ILE A 144 9.89 -6.44 42.58
C ILE A 144 9.45 -6.31 44.05
N ALA A 145 8.20 -5.92 44.29
CA ALA A 145 7.69 -5.82 45.68
C ALA A 145 7.69 -7.18 46.38
N ASP A 146 7.30 -8.25 45.69
CA ASP A 146 7.31 -9.62 46.20
C ASP A 146 8.76 -10.09 46.48
N LEU A 147 9.70 -9.79 45.59
CA LEU A 147 11.12 -10.08 45.75
C LEU A 147 11.72 -9.33 46.95
N HIS A 148 11.33 -8.08 47.14
CA HIS A 148 11.74 -7.34 48.35
C HIS A 148 11.15 -7.94 49.63
N GLY A 149 9.90 -8.44 49.58
CA GLY A 149 9.33 -9.22 50.71
C GLY A 149 10.14 -10.45 51.01
N ARG A 150 10.47 -11.26 49.99
CA ARG A 150 11.32 -12.45 50.14
C ARG A 150 12.71 -12.10 50.66
N ARG A 151 13.32 -11.01 50.17
CA ARG A 151 14.61 -10.52 50.62
C ARG A 151 14.64 -10.28 52.15
N LYS A 152 13.61 -9.61 52.68
CA LYS A 152 13.51 -9.36 54.11
C LYS A 152 13.55 -10.66 54.96
N THR A 153 12.89 -11.73 54.51
CA THR A 153 12.92 -13.04 55.17
C THR A 153 14.32 -13.64 55.15
N LEU A 154 14.99 -13.62 53.98
CA LEU A 154 16.34 -14.13 53.83
C LEU A 154 17.37 -13.31 54.64
N ASP A 155 17.18 -12.01 54.78
CA ASP A 155 18.01 -11.14 55.59
C ASP A 155 17.85 -11.45 57.10
N LEU A 156 16.64 -11.77 57.57
CA LEU A 156 16.40 -12.23 58.95
C LEU A 156 17.11 -13.55 59.23
N GLU A 157 17.09 -14.49 58.28
CA GLU A 157 17.86 -15.74 58.41
C GLU A 157 19.38 -15.48 58.43
N MET A 158 19.86 -14.53 57.63
CA MET A 158 21.26 -14.16 57.52
C MET A 158 21.77 -13.46 58.82
N GLU A 159 20.88 -12.84 59.59
CA GLU A 159 21.23 -12.16 60.84
C GLU A 159 21.88 -13.08 61.87
N PHE A 160 21.50 -14.37 61.86
CA PHE A 160 22.16 -15.38 62.71
C PHE A 160 23.66 -15.55 62.41
N TYR A 161 24.06 -15.24 61.18
CA TYR A 161 25.44 -15.37 60.72
C TYR A 161 26.17 -14.02 60.61
N ARG A 162 25.62 -12.97 61.24
CA ARG A 162 26.15 -11.59 61.13
C ARG A 162 27.60 -11.46 61.54
N LYS A 163 28.04 -12.28 62.56
CA LYS A 163 29.45 -12.29 63.07
C LYS A 163 30.41 -12.93 62.04
N ASP A 164 29.97 -13.89 61.31
CA ASP A 164 30.76 -14.62 60.32
C ASP A 164 29.85 -15.05 59.14
N PRO A 165 29.64 -14.19 58.17
CA PRO A 165 28.77 -14.48 57.01
C PRO A 165 29.24 -15.68 56.17
N ALA A 166 30.53 -16.05 56.25
CA ALA A 166 31.06 -17.22 55.55
C ALA A 166 30.49 -18.53 56.04
N LYS A 167 30.04 -18.56 57.32
CA LYS A 167 29.42 -19.74 57.97
C LYS A 167 27.96 -19.93 57.62
N ALA A 168 27.34 -18.95 56.92
CA ALA A 168 25.97 -19.10 56.44
C ALA A 168 25.88 -20.26 55.44
N PRO A 169 24.78 -21.03 55.47
CA PRO A 169 24.56 -22.12 54.52
C PRO A 169 24.72 -21.65 53.07
N MET A 170 25.35 -22.46 52.26
CA MET A 170 25.53 -22.16 50.81
C MET A 170 24.18 -21.86 50.16
N MET A 171 23.13 -22.56 50.53
CA MET A 171 21.77 -22.36 50.02
C MET A 171 21.26 -20.94 50.30
N LEU A 172 21.40 -20.45 51.54
CA LEU A 172 20.96 -19.10 51.91
C LEU A 172 21.69 -18.02 51.11
N ARG A 173 23.02 -18.15 51.00
CA ARG A 173 23.84 -17.20 50.21
C ARG A 173 23.44 -17.20 48.73
N ARG A 174 23.13 -18.37 48.15
CA ARG A 174 22.67 -18.51 46.79
C ARG A 174 21.28 -17.88 46.60
N GLN A 175 20.34 -18.13 47.51
CA GLN A 175 19.01 -17.53 47.46
C GLN A 175 19.04 -15.99 47.55
N LEU A 176 19.94 -15.42 48.36
CA LEU A 176 20.14 -13.97 48.41
C LEU A 176 20.65 -13.43 47.07
N ALA A 177 21.66 -14.08 46.49
CA ALA A 177 22.22 -13.68 45.19
C ALA A 177 21.19 -13.80 44.05
N GLU A 178 20.45 -14.89 43.99
CA GLU A 178 19.38 -15.13 43.02
C GLU A 178 18.27 -14.06 43.15
N ASN A 179 17.88 -13.72 44.39
CA ASN A 179 16.89 -12.67 44.61
C ASN A 179 17.37 -11.31 44.12
N ASP A 180 18.63 -10.96 44.38
CA ASP A 180 19.19 -9.69 43.86
C ASP A 180 19.27 -9.67 42.35
N GLU A 181 19.62 -10.77 41.71
CA GLU A 181 19.66 -10.91 40.27
C GLU A 181 18.27 -10.75 39.66
N GLU A 182 17.25 -11.43 40.20
CA GLU A 182 15.85 -11.30 39.76
C GLU A 182 15.36 -9.84 39.87
N VAL A 183 15.67 -9.13 40.96
CA VAL A 183 15.32 -7.70 41.10
C VAL A 183 15.98 -6.86 40.02
N GLN A 184 17.26 -7.10 39.72
CA GLN A 184 17.95 -6.36 38.66
C GLN A 184 17.37 -6.66 37.26
N GLU A 185 16.99 -7.90 37.02
CA GLU A 185 16.32 -8.27 35.77
C GLU A 185 14.98 -7.53 35.59
N GLN A 186 14.15 -7.52 36.64
CA GLN A 186 12.87 -6.79 36.57
C GLN A 186 13.07 -5.28 36.38
N ARG A 187 14.09 -4.69 37.01
CA ARG A 187 14.44 -3.27 36.79
C ARG A 187 14.88 -2.98 35.37
N ARG A 188 15.74 -3.85 34.80
CA ARG A 188 16.14 -3.72 33.37
C ARG A 188 14.94 -3.85 32.45
N PHE A 189 14.03 -4.79 32.73
CA PHE A 189 12.80 -4.96 31.99
C PHE A 189 11.93 -3.69 32.02
N ILE A 190 11.69 -3.10 33.18
CA ILE A 190 10.93 -1.84 33.34
C ILE A 190 11.59 -0.71 32.53
N ALA A 191 12.91 -0.58 32.61
CA ALA A 191 13.64 0.42 31.82
C ALA A 191 13.45 0.22 30.29
N GLY A 192 13.36 -1.02 29.84
CA GLY A 192 13.00 -1.37 28.46
C GLY A 192 11.57 -0.94 28.10
N GLN A 193 10.61 -1.14 29.01
CA GLN A 193 9.22 -0.70 28.80
C GLN A 193 9.11 0.84 28.72
N ASP A 194 9.90 1.57 29.49
CA ASP A 194 9.96 3.03 29.39
C ASP A 194 10.50 3.51 28.03
N GLN A 195 11.44 2.77 27.44
CA GLN A 195 11.88 3.04 26.07
C GLN A 195 10.75 2.78 25.05
N GLU A 196 9.97 1.70 25.23
CA GLU A 196 8.85 1.38 24.37
C GLU A 196 7.75 2.46 24.45
N LYS A 197 7.43 2.95 25.65
CA LYS A 197 6.52 4.12 25.81
C LYS A 197 7.00 5.32 24.99
N ARG A 198 8.29 5.65 25.06
CA ARG A 198 8.83 6.77 24.26
C ARG A 198 8.67 6.54 22.77
N ARG A 199 8.90 5.30 22.27
CA ARG A 199 8.67 4.97 20.85
C ARG A 199 7.20 5.10 20.44
N ILE A 200 6.28 4.64 21.31
CA ILE A 200 4.84 4.80 21.10
C ILE A 200 4.49 6.29 20.99
N HIS A 201 4.95 7.12 21.93
CA HIS A 201 4.71 8.56 21.90
C HIS A 201 5.23 9.19 20.60
N GLN A 202 6.46 8.91 20.23
CA GLN A 202 7.07 9.45 18.99
C GLN A 202 6.26 9.05 17.77
N ARG A 203 5.93 7.78 17.62
CA ARG A 203 5.14 7.29 16.47
C ARG A 203 3.79 7.99 16.37
N PHE A 204 3.04 8.05 17.47
CA PHE A 204 1.73 8.71 17.48
C PHE A 204 1.83 10.23 17.27
N ASP A 205 2.89 10.88 17.72
CA ASP A 205 3.11 12.31 17.46
C ASP A 205 3.41 12.58 15.98
N GLU A 206 4.21 11.72 15.32
CA GLU A 206 4.48 11.78 13.88
C GLU A 206 3.19 11.53 13.06
N GLU A 207 2.42 10.50 13.40
CA GLU A 207 1.12 10.18 12.78
C GLU A 207 0.13 11.35 12.95
N LEU A 208 0.05 11.94 14.14
CA LEU A 208 -0.83 13.09 14.41
C LEU A 208 -0.44 14.31 13.58
N ALA A 209 0.85 14.55 13.38
CA ALA A 209 1.31 15.66 12.56
C ALA A 209 0.88 15.50 11.08
N GLN A 210 0.90 14.28 10.56
CA GLN A 210 0.39 13.96 9.22
C GLN A 210 -1.15 14.09 9.16
N LEU A 211 -1.86 13.50 10.12
CA LEU A 211 -3.31 13.52 10.20
C LEU A 211 -3.87 14.95 10.26
N ARG A 212 -3.24 15.86 11.00
CA ARG A 212 -3.65 17.27 11.06
C ARG A 212 -3.65 17.92 9.68
N LYS A 213 -2.65 17.64 8.84
CA LYS A 213 -2.59 18.15 7.47
C LYS A 213 -3.71 17.53 6.62
N LEU A 214 -3.91 16.22 6.72
CA LEU A 214 -4.92 15.49 5.95
C LEU A 214 -6.35 15.94 6.34
N TRP A 215 -6.65 16.07 7.61
CA TRP A 215 -7.95 16.58 8.08
C TRP A 215 -8.21 18.03 7.65
N ALA A 216 -7.17 18.87 7.61
CA ALA A 216 -7.30 20.25 7.14
C ALA A 216 -7.66 20.31 5.65
N THR A 217 -7.14 19.41 4.83
CA THR A 217 -7.45 19.33 3.40
C THR A 217 -8.85 18.75 3.11
N GLN A 218 -9.41 17.97 4.05
CA GLN A 218 -10.74 17.39 3.92
C GLN A 218 -11.88 18.32 4.38
N ARG A 219 -11.57 19.40 5.11
CA ARG A 219 -12.61 20.36 5.51
C ARG A 219 -13.16 21.04 4.26
N PRO A 220 -14.51 21.02 4.03
CA PRO A 220 -15.10 21.81 2.98
C PRO A 220 -14.69 23.27 3.20
N VAL A 221 -14.16 23.91 2.17
CA VAL A 221 -13.98 25.38 2.19
C VAL A 221 -15.36 25.96 2.51
N PRO A 222 -15.51 26.76 3.58
CA PRO A 222 -16.80 27.39 3.85
C PRO A 222 -17.22 28.11 2.57
N ALA A 223 -18.39 27.75 2.04
CA ALA A 223 -18.96 28.43 0.88
C ALA A 223 -18.97 29.92 1.21
N LEU A 224 -18.20 30.72 0.47
CA LEU A 224 -18.27 32.16 0.53
C LEU A 224 -19.74 32.52 0.42
N SER A 225 -20.34 33.01 1.52
CA SER A 225 -21.69 33.51 1.56
C SER A 225 -21.76 34.63 0.52
N LEU A 226 -22.31 34.32 -0.65
CA LEU A 226 -22.64 35.34 -1.62
C LEU A 226 -23.60 36.32 -0.91
N PRO A 227 -23.35 37.65 -0.93
CA PRO A 227 -24.26 38.57 -0.36
C PRO A 227 -25.62 38.43 -1.06
N ALA A 228 -26.68 38.31 -0.24
CA ALA A 228 -28.04 38.21 -0.75
C ALA A 228 -28.34 39.42 -1.67
N PRO A 229 -29.03 39.23 -2.82
CA PRO A 229 -29.40 40.31 -3.68
C PRO A 229 -30.33 41.25 -2.88
N SER A 230 -29.92 42.50 -2.75
CA SER A 230 -30.74 43.57 -2.13
C SER A 230 -32.02 43.75 -2.97
N THR A 231 -33.13 43.28 -2.47
CA THR A 231 -34.45 43.56 -3.06
C THR A 231 -34.78 45.02 -2.81
N THR A 232 -34.53 45.85 -3.81
CA THR A 232 -35.02 47.23 -3.80
C THR A 232 -36.52 47.18 -4.06
N ALA A 233 -37.30 47.30 -3.00
CA ALA A 233 -38.74 47.53 -3.13
C ALA A 233 -38.98 48.94 -3.66
N ARG A 234 -39.80 49.05 -4.70
CA ARG A 234 -40.37 50.30 -5.25
C ARG A 234 -41.81 50.39 -4.86
#